data_5b7944bb3ae4e5be0791bbc11f4bc444
#
_entry.id   5b7944bb3ae4e5be0791bbc11f4bc444
#
_cell.length_a   1.000
_cell.length_b   1.000
_cell.length_c   1.000
_cell.angle_alpha   90.00
_cell.angle_beta   90.00
_cell.angle_gamma   90.00
#
_symmetry.space_group_name_H-M   'P 1'
#
loop_
_entity.id
_entity.type
_entity.pdbx_description
1 polymer ?
#
loop_
_entity_poly.entity_id
_entity_poly.type
_entity_poly.pdbx_seq_one_letter_code
_entity_poly.pdbx_strand_id
1 'polypeptide(L)'
;MVRRAGGPGVRPQKGAIEQLYTAPPQGSVVICVDEMGPVASKSYPGQRVVRSAAPDAERARQEVDYGRRGKGYVFGAFCPATGTALTATYDGRTATNWVDFLEQVEGWIDPTVERVYAVMDNLNTHSATDVLLFALAHPR
;
A
#
# COMPACT_ATOMS: atom_id res chain seq x y z
N MET A 1 -8.71 6.60 -13.72
CA MET A 1 -9.60 6.06 -12.68
C MET A 1 -10.37 4.86 -13.23
N VAL A 2 -9.96 3.65 -12.87
CA VAL A 2 -10.56 2.40 -13.39
C VAL A 2 -11.63 1.93 -12.41
N ARG A 3 -12.88 1.84 -12.86
CA ARG A 3 -14.04 1.44 -12.02
C ARG A 3 -14.07 -0.06 -11.72
N ARG A 4 -14.70 -0.42 -10.60
CA ARG A 4 -14.87 -1.75 -10.01
C ARG A 4 -15.15 -2.90 -10.99
N ALA A 5 -14.49 -4.04 -10.78
CA ALA A 5 -14.75 -5.30 -11.43
C ALA A 5 -16.11 -5.88 -11.02
N GLY A 6 -17.06 -5.99 -11.95
CA GLY A 6 -18.37 -6.63 -11.73
C GLY A 6 -19.45 -6.33 -12.76
N GLY A 7 -19.19 -5.49 -13.77
CA GLY A 7 -20.14 -5.16 -14.81
C GLY A 7 -19.65 -5.50 -16.24
N PRO A 8 -20.51 -5.36 -17.27
CA PRO A 8 -20.16 -5.66 -18.67
C PRO A 8 -18.95 -4.87 -19.22
N GLY A 9 -18.42 -3.86 -18.49
CA GLY A 9 -17.22 -3.10 -18.83
C GLY A 9 -15.89 -3.65 -18.29
N VAL A 10 -15.88 -4.75 -17.53
CA VAL A 10 -14.66 -5.29 -16.87
C VAL A 10 -13.63 -5.81 -17.86
N ARG A 11 -14.07 -6.46 -18.95
CA ARG A 11 -13.15 -7.04 -19.95
C ARG A 11 -12.33 -5.97 -20.69
N PRO A 12 -12.89 -4.83 -21.15
CA PRO A 12 -12.10 -3.75 -21.74
C PRO A 12 -11.10 -3.13 -20.76
N GLN A 13 -11.47 -3.00 -19.49
CA GLN A 13 -10.60 -2.43 -18.45
C GLN A 13 -9.42 -3.36 -18.14
N LYS A 14 -9.65 -4.67 -18.05
CA LYS A 14 -8.58 -5.65 -17.84
C LYS A 14 -7.56 -5.60 -18.97
N GLY A 15 -8.02 -5.58 -20.23
CA GLY A 15 -7.13 -5.46 -21.39
C GLY A 15 -6.32 -4.16 -21.39
N ALA A 16 -6.90 -3.03 -20.98
CA ALA A 16 -6.20 -1.77 -20.86
C ALA A 16 -5.10 -1.80 -19.77
N ILE A 17 -5.36 -2.42 -18.62
CA ILE A 17 -4.35 -2.60 -17.57
C ILE A 17 -3.24 -3.54 -18.03
N GLU A 18 -3.57 -4.67 -18.66
CA GLU A 18 -2.58 -5.61 -19.21
C GLU A 18 -1.69 -4.91 -20.25
N GLN A 19 -2.26 -4.07 -21.09
CA GLN A 19 -1.52 -3.29 -22.08
C GLN A 19 -0.57 -2.28 -21.43
N LEU A 20 -0.99 -1.61 -20.36
CA LEU A 20 -0.12 -0.69 -19.60
C LEU A 20 1.11 -1.41 -19.05
N TYR A 21 0.97 -2.66 -18.56
CA TYR A 21 2.10 -3.43 -18.04
C TYR A 21 3.02 -3.98 -19.12
N THR A 22 2.47 -4.36 -20.28
CA THR A 22 3.25 -5.03 -21.34
C THR A 22 3.81 -4.08 -22.37
N ALA A 23 3.12 -2.95 -22.63
CA ALA A 23 3.49 -1.96 -23.63
C ALA A 23 3.05 -0.56 -23.17
N PRO A 24 3.66 -0.01 -22.10
CA PRO A 24 3.33 1.33 -21.64
C PRO A 24 3.63 2.37 -22.73
N PRO A 25 2.88 3.46 -22.82
CA PRO A 25 3.18 4.56 -23.74
C PRO A 25 4.59 5.12 -23.52
N GLN A 26 5.24 5.55 -24.60
CA GLN A 26 6.56 6.16 -24.51
C GLN A 26 6.52 7.40 -23.59
N GLY A 27 7.58 7.63 -22.83
CA GLY A 27 7.67 8.74 -21.86
C GLY A 27 6.81 8.55 -20.61
N SER A 28 6.19 7.35 -20.40
CA SER A 28 5.36 7.09 -19.26
C SER A 28 5.95 6.05 -18.30
N VAL A 29 5.48 6.10 -17.06
CA VAL A 29 5.71 5.07 -16.03
C VAL A 29 4.38 4.53 -15.53
N VAL A 30 4.36 3.23 -15.24
CA VAL A 30 3.24 2.58 -14.57
C VAL A 30 3.65 2.24 -13.14
N ILE A 31 2.84 2.64 -12.18
CA ILE A 31 3.02 2.32 -10.76
C ILE A 31 1.76 1.64 -10.22
N CYS A 32 1.94 0.70 -9.32
CA CYS A 32 0.86 0.10 -8.54
C CYS A 32 0.90 0.72 -7.15
N VAL A 33 -0.21 1.27 -6.70
CA VAL A 33 -0.29 1.94 -5.40
C VAL A 33 -1.38 1.29 -4.58
N ASP A 34 -1.07 0.93 -3.33
CA ASP A 34 -1.99 0.25 -2.43
C ASP A 34 -1.63 0.51 -0.97
N GLU A 35 -2.55 0.22 -0.07
CA GLU A 35 -2.28 0.28 1.35
C GLU A 35 -2.55 -1.05 2.07
N MET A 36 -1.69 -1.36 3.03
CA MET A 36 -1.83 -2.50 3.92
C MET A 36 -2.18 -2.02 5.34
N GLY A 37 -3.21 -2.60 5.94
CA GLY A 37 -3.54 -2.31 7.32
C GLY A 37 -4.99 -2.57 7.71
N PRO A 38 -5.33 -2.39 8.99
CA PRO A 38 -4.44 -1.97 10.06
C PRO A 38 -3.44 -3.05 10.49
N VAL A 39 -2.17 -2.70 10.59
CA VAL A 39 -1.13 -3.56 11.17
C VAL A 39 -1.04 -3.27 12.66
N ALA A 40 -1.29 -4.27 13.49
CA ALA A 40 -1.19 -4.13 14.93
C ALA A 40 0.26 -4.35 15.39
N SER A 41 0.82 -3.39 16.11
CA SER A 41 2.09 -3.58 16.80
C SER A 41 1.91 -4.56 17.95
N LYS A 42 2.48 -5.77 17.82
CA LYS A 42 2.57 -6.74 18.89
C LYS A 42 4.01 -6.76 19.38
N SER A 43 4.26 -6.48 20.66
CA SER A 43 5.54 -6.81 21.25
C SER A 43 5.41 -8.19 21.89
N TYR A 44 6.35 -9.04 21.59
CA TYR A 44 6.55 -10.26 22.35
C TYR A 44 7.60 -9.94 23.40
N PRO A 45 7.23 -9.76 24.69
CA PRO A 45 8.23 -9.67 25.73
C PRO A 45 9.04 -10.97 25.65
N GLY A 46 10.34 -10.85 25.52
CA GLY A 46 11.25 -11.99 25.39
C GLY A 46 11.31 -12.80 26.67
N GLN A 47 10.21 -13.42 27.05
CA GLN A 47 10.22 -14.40 28.12
C GLN A 47 10.90 -15.67 27.61
N ARG A 48 11.97 -16.00 28.31
CA ARG A 48 12.69 -17.22 28.14
C ARG A 48 11.72 -18.38 28.25
N VAL A 49 11.57 -19.19 27.22
CA VAL A 49 10.87 -20.49 27.30
C VAL A 49 11.72 -21.37 28.21
N VAL A 50 11.34 -21.45 29.47
CA VAL A 50 11.96 -22.39 30.42
C VAL A 50 11.36 -23.74 30.16
N ARG A 51 12.08 -24.63 29.50
CA ARG A 51 11.77 -26.04 29.47
C ARG A 51 12.17 -26.63 30.83
N SER A 52 11.18 -26.99 31.63
CA SER A 52 11.45 -27.79 32.79
C SER A 52 11.71 -29.24 32.37
N ALA A 53 12.77 -29.82 32.91
CA ALA A 53 13.10 -31.23 32.71
C ALA A 53 12.35 -32.17 33.69
N ALA A 54 11.50 -31.63 34.57
CA ALA A 54 10.76 -32.42 35.57
C ALA A 54 9.51 -33.02 34.94
N PRO A 55 9.16 -34.31 35.28
CA PRO A 55 7.97 -34.99 34.73
C PRO A 55 6.64 -34.30 35.05
N ASP A 56 6.58 -33.55 36.17
CA ASP A 56 5.40 -32.85 36.66
C ASP A 56 5.43 -31.35 36.39
N ALA A 57 6.32 -30.91 35.49
CA ALA A 57 6.45 -29.50 35.19
C ALA A 57 5.20 -28.95 34.48
N GLU A 58 4.72 -27.81 34.96
CA GLU A 58 3.71 -27.05 34.26
C GLU A 58 4.15 -26.79 32.80
N ARG A 59 3.20 -26.93 31.87
CA ARG A 59 3.41 -26.56 30.46
C ARG A 59 3.99 -25.15 30.40
N ALA A 60 5.03 -24.99 29.60
CA ALA A 60 5.55 -23.64 29.30
C ALA A 60 4.40 -22.75 28.85
N ARG A 61 4.07 -21.74 29.65
CA ARG A 61 3.08 -20.75 29.31
C ARG A 61 3.76 -19.69 28.46
N GLN A 62 3.40 -19.63 27.21
CA GLN A 62 3.71 -18.46 26.39
C GLN A 62 2.63 -17.42 26.70
N GLU A 63 2.98 -16.39 27.46
CA GLU A 63 2.11 -15.22 27.58
C GLU A 63 2.00 -14.58 26.22
N VAL A 64 0.85 -14.72 25.61
CA VAL A 64 0.50 -13.93 24.43
C VAL A 64 0.15 -12.55 24.94
N ASP A 65 1.07 -11.60 24.77
CA ASP A 65 0.77 -10.19 25.05
C ASP A 65 -0.24 -9.70 24.02
N TYR A 66 -1.51 -9.67 24.42
CA TYR A 66 -2.59 -9.02 23.66
C TYR A 66 -2.59 -7.49 23.83
N GLY A 67 -1.52 -6.93 24.38
CA GLY A 67 -1.36 -5.50 24.51
C GLY A 67 -1.48 -4.83 23.14
N ARG A 68 -2.57 -4.14 22.90
CA ARG A 68 -2.75 -3.29 21.74
C ARG A 68 -1.82 -2.07 21.89
N ARG A 69 -0.61 -2.14 21.40
CA ARG A 69 0.39 -1.07 21.46
C ARG A 69 0.30 -0.10 20.28
N GLY A 70 -0.83 -0.04 19.63
CA GLY A 70 -1.07 0.79 18.48
C GLY A 70 -1.40 0.00 17.24
N LYS A 71 -1.92 0.69 16.27
CA LYS A 71 -2.17 0.21 14.91
C LYS A 71 -1.58 1.22 13.94
N GLY A 72 -1.08 0.75 12.82
CA GLY A 72 -0.59 1.59 11.74
C GLY A 72 -1.00 1.04 10.40
N TYR A 73 -0.72 1.81 9.38
CA TYR A 73 -0.95 1.47 7.98
C TYR A 73 0.36 1.65 7.23
N VAL A 74 0.61 0.79 6.25
CA VAL A 74 1.75 0.91 5.33
C VAL A 74 1.19 1.23 3.96
N PHE A 75 1.54 2.37 3.41
CA PHE A 75 1.23 2.72 2.03
C PHE A 75 2.42 2.34 1.16
N GLY A 76 2.17 1.81 -0.01
CA GLY A 76 3.19 1.31 -0.92
C GLY A 76 2.94 1.72 -2.36
N ALA A 77 3.98 2.12 -3.05
CA ALA A 77 4.03 2.27 -4.49
C ALA A 77 5.09 1.34 -5.06
N PHE A 78 4.76 0.63 -6.12
CA PHE A 78 5.64 -0.32 -6.79
C PHE A 78 5.70 -0.02 -8.28
N CYS A 79 6.90 0.07 -8.84
CA CYS A 79 7.12 0.20 -10.26
C CYS A 79 7.48 -1.16 -10.88
N PRO A 80 6.57 -1.82 -11.61
CA PRO A 80 6.83 -3.14 -12.18
C PRO A 80 7.98 -3.16 -13.19
N ALA A 81 8.19 -2.07 -13.91
CA ALA A 81 9.23 -1.99 -14.94
C ALA A 81 10.66 -2.02 -14.36
N THR A 82 10.86 -1.44 -13.18
CA THR A 82 12.17 -1.36 -12.52
C THR A 82 12.32 -2.33 -11.36
N GLY A 83 11.20 -2.85 -10.83
CA GLY A 83 11.18 -3.67 -9.61
C GLY A 83 11.42 -2.85 -8.33
N THR A 84 11.39 -1.52 -8.41
CA THR A 84 11.59 -0.63 -7.25
C THR A 84 10.29 -0.34 -6.53
N ALA A 85 10.38 -0.05 -5.23
CA ALA A 85 9.23 0.29 -4.40
C ALA A 85 9.54 1.44 -3.47
N LEU A 86 8.52 2.24 -3.15
CA LEU A 86 8.49 3.24 -2.10
C LEU A 86 7.44 2.82 -1.07
N THR A 87 7.76 2.93 0.21
CA THR A 87 6.79 2.67 1.29
C THR A 87 6.87 3.74 2.36
N ALA A 88 5.71 4.07 2.94
CA ALA A 88 5.60 4.97 4.08
C ALA A 88 4.60 4.43 5.11
N THR A 89 4.79 4.76 6.39
CA THR A 89 3.92 4.31 7.47
C THR A 89 3.12 5.48 8.02
N TYR A 90 1.83 5.21 8.30
CA TYR A 90 0.89 6.20 8.82
C TYR A 90 0.09 5.61 9.98
N ASP A 91 -0.42 6.48 10.84
CA ASP A 91 -1.30 6.13 11.96
C ASP A 91 -2.75 5.90 11.55
N GLY A 92 -3.13 6.37 10.36
CA GLY A 92 -4.48 6.25 9.84
C GLY A 92 -4.56 6.24 8.31
N ARG A 93 -5.65 5.68 7.80
CA ARG A 93 -5.99 5.66 6.39
C ARG A 93 -6.93 6.83 6.08
N THR A 94 -6.38 8.03 6.06
CA THR A 94 -7.09 9.28 5.77
C THR A 94 -6.73 9.80 4.39
N ALA A 95 -7.59 10.66 3.81
CA ALA A 95 -7.30 11.33 2.54
C ALA A 95 -6.03 12.20 2.65
N THR A 96 -5.82 12.85 3.79
CA THR A 96 -4.63 13.68 4.05
C THR A 96 -3.35 12.83 3.99
N ASN A 97 -3.32 11.68 4.69
CA ASN A 97 -2.17 10.78 4.67
C ASN A 97 -1.95 10.18 3.27
N TRP A 98 -3.04 9.95 2.54
CA TRP A 98 -2.97 9.48 1.17
C TRP A 98 -2.34 10.51 0.23
N VAL A 99 -2.76 11.77 0.32
CA VAL A 99 -2.16 12.86 -0.47
C VAL A 99 -0.69 13.07 -0.11
N ASP A 100 -0.35 13.06 1.18
CA ASP A 100 1.05 13.13 1.63
C ASP A 100 1.90 11.99 1.03
N PHE A 101 1.35 10.78 0.98
CA PHE A 101 2.03 9.67 0.32
C PHE A 101 2.17 9.87 -1.20
N LEU A 102 1.14 10.38 -1.87
CA LEU A 102 1.21 10.67 -3.31
C LEU A 102 2.24 11.76 -3.63
N GLU A 103 2.44 12.75 -2.77
CA GLU A 103 3.53 13.75 -2.90
C GLU A 103 4.91 13.08 -2.82
N GLN A 104 5.09 12.11 -1.92
CA GLN A 104 6.33 11.35 -1.84
C GLN A 104 6.54 10.49 -3.09
N VAL A 105 5.48 9.88 -3.62
CA VAL A 105 5.51 9.11 -4.88
C VAL A 105 5.89 10.01 -6.04
N GLU A 106 5.33 11.21 -6.12
CA GLU A 106 5.65 12.20 -7.16
C GLU A 106 7.14 12.58 -7.12
N GLY A 107 7.69 12.79 -5.92
CA GLY A 107 9.11 13.06 -5.75
C GLY A 107 10.03 11.87 -6.02
N TRP A 108 9.52 10.64 -5.91
CA TRP A 108 10.25 9.40 -6.17
C TRP A 108 10.34 9.08 -7.68
N ILE A 109 9.36 9.51 -8.47
CA ILE A 109 9.33 9.27 -9.90
C ILE A 109 10.33 10.19 -10.60
N ASP A 110 11.07 9.62 -11.57
CA ASP A 110 12.03 10.38 -12.38
C ASP A 110 11.37 11.63 -13.01
N PRO A 111 11.94 12.83 -12.83
CA PRO A 111 11.36 14.07 -13.34
C PRO A 111 11.26 14.14 -14.86
N THR A 112 11.97 13.27 -15.59
CA THR A 112 11.88 13.18 -17.06
C THR A 112 10.65 12.43 -17.54
N VAL A 113 9.91 11.78 -16.63
CA VAL A 113 8.66 11.09 -16.96
C VAL A 113 7.57 12.10 -17.26
N GLU A 114 6.99 11.99 -18.44
CA GLU A 114 5.96 12.90 -18.93
C GLU A 114 4.55 12.50 -18.47
N ARG A 115 4.35 11.20 -18.15
CA ARG A 115 3.04 10.68 -17.72
C ARG A 115 3.15 9.52 -16.74
N VAL A 116 2.36 9.60 -15.67
CA VAL A 116 2.26 8.57 -14.66
C VAL A 116 0.90 7.86 -14.75
N TYR A 117 0.91 6.54 -14.85
CA TYR A 117 -0.27 5.70 -14.75
C TYR A 117 -0.28 5.01 -13.40
N ALA A 118 -1.10 5.50 -12.48
CA ALA A 118 -1.28 4.88 -11.17
C ALA A 118 -2.41 3.84 -11.23
N VAL A 119 -2.06 2.58 -11.02
CA VAL A 119 -3.02 1.48 -10.87
C VAL A 119 -3.29 1.30 -9.38
N MET A 120 -4.52 1.52 -8.97
CA MET A 120 -4.95 1.43 -7.57
C MET A 120 -6.36 0.85 -7.48
N ASP A 121 -6.75 0.36 -6.31
CA ASP A 121 -8.11 -0.07 -6.06
C ASP A 121 -9.08 1.12 -5.99
N ASN A 122 -10.38 0.84 -5.93
CA ASN A 122 -11.41 1.87 -5.90
C ASN A 122 -11.83 2.20 -4.45
N LEU A 123 -10.88 2.37 -3.54
CA LEU A 123 -11.16 2.75 -2.17
C LEU A 123 -11.70 4.19 -2.10
N ASN A 124 -12.60 4.46 -1.15
CA ASN A 124 -13.23 5.79 -1.02
C ASN A 124 -12.21 6.92 -0.74
N THR A 125 -11.11 6.62 -0.06
CA THR A 125 -10.02 7.57 0.18
C THR A 125 -9.34 8.02 -1.12
N HIS A 126 -9.31 7.16 -2.14
CA HIS A 126 -8.71 7.46 -3.45
C HIS A 126 -9.60 8.36 -4.33
N SER A 127 -10.85 8.58 -3.95
CA SER A 127 -11.79 9.44 -4.67
C SER A 127 -12.15 10.71 -3.89
N ALA A 128 -11.44 11.01 -2.81
CA ALA A 128 -11.64 12.23 -2.03
C ALA A 128 -11.29 13.49 -2.84
N THR A 129 -11.90 14.61 -2.49
CA THR A 129 -11.66 15.92 -3.15
C THR A 129 -10.18 16.29 -3.14
N ASP A 130 -9.47 16.01 -2.05
CA ASP A 130 -8.04 16.30 -1.91
C ASP A 130 -7.19 15.54 -2.93
N VAL A 131 -7.55 14.29 -3.26
CA VAL A 131 -6.88 13.49 -4.29
C VAL A 131 -7.15 14.06 -5.70
N LEU A 132 -8.34 14.57 -5.93
CA LEU A 132 -8.64 15.26 -7.19
C LEU A 132 -7.84 16.56 -7.34
N LEU A 133 -7.70 17.33 -6.26
CA LEU A 133 -6.87 18.53 -6.23
C LEU A 133 -5.39 18.21 -6.46
N PHE A 134 -4.89 17.15 -5.83
CA PHE A 134 -3.54 16.63 -6.08
C PHE A 134 -3.35 16.31 -7.57
N ALA A 135 -4.27 15.55 -8.18
CA ALA A 135 -4.18 15.17 -9.60
C ALA A 135 -4.26 16.39 -10.54
N LEU A 136 -4.93 17.48 -10.13
CA LEU A 136 -4.94 18.73 -10.90
C LEU A 136 -3.63 19.52 -10.76
N ALA A 137 -2.98 19.44 -9.61
CA ALA A 137 -1.70 20.09 -9.35
C ALA A 137 -0.52 19.34 -10.04
N HIS A 138 -0.65 18.04 -10.24
CA HIS A 138 0.35 17.16 -10.86
C HIS A 138 -0.20 16.53 -12.15
N PRO A 139 -0.21 17.24 -13.28
CA PRO A 139 -0.93 16.85 -14.50
C PRO A 139 -0.25 15.75 -15.32
N ARG A 140 0.90 15.23 -14.91
CA ARG A 140 1.64 14.17 -15.60
C ARG A 140 1.15 12.74 -15.32
#